data_e0dafcc04ce198bb2f79b52a9539ba6c
#
_entry.id   e0dafcc04ce198bb2f79b52a9539ba6c
#
_cell.length_a   1.000
_cell.length_b   1.000
_cell.length_c   1.000
_cell.angle_alpha   90.00
_cell.angle_beta   90.00
_cell.angle_gamma   90.00
#
_symmetry.space_group_name_H-M   'P 1'
#
loop_
_entity.id
_entity.type
_entity.pdbx_description
1 polymer ?
#
loop_
_entity_poly.entity_id
_entity_poly.type
_entity_poly.pdbx_seq_one_letter_code
_entity_poly.pdbx_strand_id
1 'polypeptide(L)'
;EKFPDFLRDMAEYWKGGLSMTLAVRTLANSEYGALNPEIKKMSDQLSWGIAFGDVLEMFAERVGTPLVLRAVSLVTEANKAGGKISDILVTAANDSREIQFLKGERARAIGSYIAVIWVSFMVFIGVIVVLSNVFIPAIASSNSGGESETIGNMQINAVDPLFFLVVVFYGVNAQAMGNGAMAGIMATGRLSTGMKHAGMMMIICLVLFNIAAFSPSLIGVPQSVGLSPDIGFIPITGG
;
A
#
# COMPACT_ATOMS: atom_id res chain seq x y z
N GLU A 1 -8.32 -10.83 -14.96
CA GLU A 1 -7.58 -12.00 -14.45
C GLU A 1 -7.75 -13.24 -15.35
N LYS A 2 -8.92 -13.47 -15.96
CA LYS A 2 -9.21 -14.65 -16.81
C LYS A 2 -8.81 -14.52 -18.29
N PHE A 3 -8.27 -13.38 -18.70
CA PHE A 3 -7.90 -13.14 -20.09
C PHE A 3 -6.80 -14.08 -20.64
N PRO A 4 -5.74 -14.40 -19.89
CA PRO A 4 -4.74 -15.38 -20.37
C PRO A 4 -5.31 -16.77 -20.57
N ASP A 5 -6.27 -17.18 -19.70
CA ASP A 5 -6.95 -18.47 -19.83
C ASP A 5 -7.79 -18.51 -21.11
N PHE A 6 -8.53 -17.45 -21.39
CA PHE A 6 -9.29 -17.28 -22.63
C PHE A 6 -8.41 -17.41 -23.89
N LEU A 7 -7.24 -16.73 -23.93
CA LEU A 7 -6.31 -16.81 -25.05
C LEU A 7 -5.77 -18.24 -25.25
N ARG A 8 -5.45 -18.90 -24.14
CA ARG A 8 -4.94 -20.27 -24.17
C ARG A 8 -5.97 -21.24 -24.69
N ASP A 9 -7.18 -21.20 -24.15
CA ASP A 9 -8.27 -22.09 -24.54
C ASP A 9 -8.63 -21.86 -26.02
N MET A 10 -8.60 -20.61 -26.48
CA MET A 10 -8.78 -20.27 -27.90
C MET A 10 -7.68 -20.88 -28.76
N ALA A 11 -6.42 -20.87 -28.31
CA ALA A 11 -5.30 -21.50 -29.02
C ALA A 11 -5.46 -23.02 -29.09
N GLU A 12 -5.94 -23.65 -28.02
CA GLU A 12 -6.16 -25.09 -27.95
C GLU A 12 -7.27 -25.53 -28.94
N TYR A 13 -8.38 -24.81 -29.00
CA TYR A 13 -9.44 -25.06 -29.96
C TYR A 13 -8.97 -24.89 -31.41
N TRP A 14 -8.15 -23.84 -31.67
CA TRP A 14 -7.55 -23.63 -32.99
C TRP A 14 -6.58 -24.75 -33.37
N LYS A 15 -5.74 -25.22 -32.44
CA LYS A 15 -4.86 -26.39 -32.65
C LYS A 15 -5.65 -27.65 -32.94
N GLY A 16 -6.82 -27.80 -32.33
CA GLY A 16 -7.76 -28.88 -32.58
C GLY A 16 -8.46 -28.85 -33.94
N GLY A 17 -8.16 -27.83 -34.77
CA GLY A 17 -8.74 -27.70 -36.12
C GLY A 17 -10.12 -27.02 -36.17
N LEU A 18 -10.60 -26.43 -35.07
CA LEU A 18 -11.83 -25.65 -35.09
C LEU A 18 -11.59 -24.32 -35.81
N SER A 19 -12.63 -23.85 -36.55
CA SER A 19 -12.58 -22.49 -37.07
C SER A 19 -12.63 -21.48 -35.92
N MET A 20 -12.04 -20.28 -36.10
CA MET A 20 -11.98 -19.22 -35.09
C MET A 20 -13.36 -18.82 -34.59
N THR A 21 -14.32 -18.75 -35.51
CA THR A 21 -15.74 -18.47 -35.19
C THR A 21 -16.31 -19.52 -34.25
N LEU A 22 -16.08 -20.81 -34.54
CA LEU A 22 -16.58 -21.90 -33.71
C LEU A 22 -15.88 -21.97 -32.38
N ALA A 23 -14.56 -21.72 -32.32
CA ALA A 23 -13.78 -21.66 -31.10
C ALA A 23 -14.31 -20.56 -30.15
N VAL A 24 -14.45 -19.32 -30.63
CA VAL A 24 -14.96 -18.20 -29.82
C VAL A 24 -16.42 -18.45 -29.40
N ARG A 25 -17.24 -19.04 -30.28
CA ARG A 25 -18.61 -19.39 -29.93
C ARG A 25 -18.71 -20.44 -28.82
N THR A 26 -17.81 -21.41 -28.81
CA THR A 26 -17.73 -22.42 -27.76
C THR A 26 -17.26 -21.78 -26.45
N LEU A 27 -16.24 -20.93 -26.51
CA LEU A 27 -15.70 -20.22 -25.34
C LEU A 27 -16.68 -19.20 -24.76
N ALA A 28 -17.59 -18.65 -25.57
CA ALA A 28 -18.65 -17.75 -25.10
C ALA A 28 -19.62 -18.40 -24.10
N ASN A 29 -19.68 -19.74 -24.08
CA ASN A 29 -20.45 -20.51 -23.11
C ASN A 29 -19.63 -20.97 -21.88
N SER A 30 -18.34 -20.65 -21.86
CA SER A 30 -17.43 -20.96 -20.75
C SER A 30 -17.39 -19.80 -19.73
N GLU A 31 -16.81 -20.03 -18.56
CA GLU A 31 -16.88 -19.06 -17.47
C GLU A 31 -15.55 -18.28 -17.33
N TYR A 32 -15.52 -17.08 -17.95
CA TYR A 32 -14.40 -16.13 -17.86
C TYR A 32 -14.76 -14.89 -17.01
N GLY A 33 -15.80 -14.99 -16.19
CA GLY A 33 -16.21 -13.92 -15.27
C GLY A 33 -16.61 -12.63 -16.01
N ALA A 34 -15.98 -11.51 -15.68
CA ALA A 34 -16.30 -10.22 -16.26
C ALA A 34 -16.05 -10.11 -17.78
N LEU A 35 -15.35 -11.07 -18.40
CA LEU A 35 -15.10 -11.08 -19.85
C LEU A 35 -16.24 -11.73 -20.63
N ASN A 36 -17.11 -12.51 -20.01
CA ASN A 36 -18.17 -13.26 -20.69
C ASN A 36 -19.04 -12.40 -21.62
N PRO A 37 -19.56 -11.23 -21.21
CA PRO A 37 -20.38 -10.40 -22.09
C PRO A 37 -19.60 -9.90 -23.31
N GLU A 38 -18.32 -9.64 -23.19
CA GLU A 38 -17.47 -9.18 -24.29
C GLU A 38 -17.09 -10.32 -25.24
N ILE A 39 -16.85 -11.54 -24.72
CA ILE A 39 -16.60 -12.74 -25.52
C ILE A 39 -17.87 -13.11 -26.31
N LYS A 40 -19.06 -12.94 -25.72
CA LYS A 40 -20.33 -13.17 -26.42
C LYS A 40 -20.50 -12.20 -27.58
N LYS A 41 -20.21 -10.91 -27.40
CA LYS A 41 -20.20 -9.93 -28.50
C LYS A 41 -19.19 -10.29 -29.59
N MET A 42 -17.99 -10.79 -29.22
CA MET A 42 -17.05 -11.31 -30.22
C MET A 42 -17.64 -12.46 -31.04
N SER A 43 -18.30 -13.40 -30.37
CA SER A 43 -18.97 -14.52 -31.05
C SER A 43 -20.04 -14.04 -32.07
N ASP A 44 -20.85 -13.06 -31.67
CA ASP A 44 -21.88 -12.48 -32.54
C ASP A 44 -21.25 -11.76 -33.74
N GLN A 45 -20.20 -10.94 -33.52
CA GLN A 45 -19.48 -10.24 -34.58
C GLN A 45 -18.82 -11.21 -35.59
N LEU A 46 -18.23 -12.29 -35.11
CA LEU A 46 -17.65 -13.34 -35.95
C LEU A 46 -18.76 -14.07 -36.77
N SER A 47 -19.93 -14.25 -36.17
CA SER A 47 -21.08 -14.88 -36.89
C SER A 47 -21.60 -14.01 -38.02
N TRP A 48 -21.38 -12.68 -37.94
CA TRP A 48 -21.71 -11.72 -39.01
C TRP A 48 -20.64 -11.65 -40.11
N GLY A 49 -19.55 -12.43 -39.97
CA GLY A 49 -18.48 -12.50 -40.97
C GLY A 49 -17.43 -11.43 -40.82
N ILE A 50 -17.38 -10.70 -39.72
CA ILE A 50 -16.30 -9.74 -39.45
C ILE A 50 -14.98 -10.52 -39.23
N ALA A 51 -13.87 -10.01 -39.77
CA ALA A 51 -12.59 -10.69 -39.68
C ALA A 51 -12.14 -10.81 -38.22
N PHE A 52 -11.52 -11.94 -37.85
CA PHE A 52 -11.11 -12.24 -36.49
C PHE A 52 -10.17 -11.17 -35.89
N GLY A 53 -9.24 -10.64 -36.71
CA GLY A 53 -8.35 -9.57 -36.25
C GLY A 53 -9.08 -8.31 -35.79
N ASP A 54 -10.06 -7.88 -36.61
CA ASP A 54 -10.86 -6.67 -36.32
C ASP A 54 -11.74 -6.88 -35.07
N VAL A 55 -12.35 -8.07 -34.94
CA VAL A 55 -13.14 -8.43 -33.77
C VAL A 55 -12.28 -8.44 -32.49
N LEU A 56 -11.06 -8.92 -32.60
CA LEU A 56 -10.12 -8.95 -31.46
C LEU A 56 -9.67 -7.53 -31.07
N GLU A 57 -9.43 -6.64 -32.02
CA GLU A 57 -9.11 -5.24 -31.78
C GLU A 57 -10.30 -4.51 -31.09
N MET A 58 -11.51 -4.67 -31.62
CA MET A 58 -12.72 -4.12 -31.01
C MET A 58 -12.94 -4.65 -29.58
N PHE A 59 -12.66 -5.92 -29.34
CA PHE A 59 -12.72 -6.51 -28.00
C PHE A 59 -11.69 -5.83 -27.06
N ALA A 60 -10.46 -5.63 -27.52
CA ALA A 60 -9.40 -5.01 -26.71
C ALA A 60 -9.76 -3.57 -26.33
N GLU A 61 -10.33 -2.81 -27.26
CA GLU A 61 -10.77 -1.43 -27.01
C GLU A 61 -11.90 -1.38 -25.95
N ARG A 62 -12.87 -2.28 -26.04
CA ARG A 62 -13.99 -2.34 -25.09
C ARG A 62 -13.54 -2.75 -23.68
N VAL A 63 -12.62 -3.71 -23.59
CA VAL A 63 -12.04 -4.12 -22.28
C VAL A 63 -11.13 -3.04 -21.71
N GLY A 64 -10.42 -2.28 -22.54
CA GLY A 64 -9.65 -1.09 -22.21
C GLY A 64 -8.50 -1.28 -21.24
N THR A 65 -8.12 -2.53 -20.91
CA THR A 65 -7.00 -2.76 -20.00
C THR A 65 -5.66 -2.79 -20.76
N PRO A 66 -4.59 -2.16 -20.22
CA PRO A 66 -3.28 -2.13 -20.89
C PRO A 66 -2.74 -3.52 -21.23
N LEU A 67 -3.06 -4.53 -20.41
CA LEU A 67 -2.67 -5.92 -20.64
C LEU A 67 -3.34 -6.50 -21.89
N VAL A 68 -4.66 -6.31 -22.03
CA VAL A 68 -5.43 -6.83 -23.15
C VAL A 68 -5.06 -6.11 -24.45
N LEU A 69 -4.94 -4.78 -24.41
CA LEU A 69 -4.52 -3.99 -25.56
C LEU A 69 -3.15 -4.44 -26.10
N ARG A 70 -2.17 -4.61 -25.21
CA ARG A 70 -0.83 -5.08 -25.60
C ARG A 70 -0.86 -6.49 -26.18
N ALA A 71 -1.53 -7.43 -25.54
CA ALA A 71 -1.59 -8.81 -25.99
C ALA A 71 -2.30 -8.92 -27.36
N VAL A 72 -3.39 -8.20 -27.56
CA VAL A 72 -4.13 -8.19 -28.82
C VAL A 72 -3.29 -7.54 -29.94
N SER A 73 -2.62 -6.42 -29.66
CA SER A 73 -1.71 -5.80 -30.63
C SER A 73 -0.64 -6.78 -31.11
N LEU A 74 -0.01 -7.52 -30.18
CA LEU A 74 0.96 -8.56 -30.53
C LEU A 74 0.37 -9.67 -31.39
N VAL A 75 -0.83 -10.15 -31.06
CA VAL A 75 -1.51 -11.20 -31.81
C VAL A 75 -1.86 -10.71 -33.22
N THR A 76 -2.39 -9.51 -33.36
CA THR A 76 -2.78 -8.94 -34.65
C THR A 76 -1.56 -8.68 -35.55
N GLU A 77 -0.49 -8.14 -34.98
CA GLU A 77 0.73 -7.84 -35.73
C GLU A 77 1.44 -9.10 -36.21
N ALA A 78 1.56 -10.10 -35.33
CA ALA A 78 2.16 -11.38 -35.69
C ALA A 78 1.27 -12.17 -36.70
N ASN A 79 -0.03 -12.04 -36.64
CA ASN A 79 -0.95 -12.61 -37.63
C ASN A 79 -0.76 -11.94 -39.00
N LYS A 80 -0.62 -10.61 -39.06
CA LYS A 80 -0.31 -9.86 -40.30
C LYS A 80 1.04 -10.28 -40.90
N ALA A 81 2.01 -10.65 -40.07
CA ALA A 81 3.32 -11.15 -40.49
C ALA A 81 3.33 -12.62 -40.97
N GLY A 82 2.16 -13.28 -41.01
CA GLY A 82 2.03 -14.66 -41.49
C GLY A 82 2.39 -15.74 -40.48
N GLY A 83 2.43 -15.40 -39.20
CA GLY A 83 2.70 -16.36 -38.12
C GLY A 83 1.53 -17.34 -37.91
N LYS A 84 1.82 -18.50 -37.31
CA LYS A 84 0.79 -19.46 -36.91
C LYS A 84 0.01 -18.90 -35.74
N ILE A 85 -1.26 -18.59 -35.95
CA ILE A 85 -2.14 -17.95 -34.95
C ILE A 85 -2.14 -18.71 -33.61
N SER A 86 -2.15 -20.05 -33.65
CA SER A 86 -2.14 -20.87 -32.43
C SER A 86 -0.91 -20.62 -31.54
N ASP A 87 0.27 -20.53 -32.15
CA ASP A 87 1.51 -20.36 -31.40
C ASP A 87 1.63 -18.93 -30.88
N ILE A 88 1.13 -17.97 -31.64
CA ILE A 88 1.05 -16.56 -31.25
C ILE A 88 0.12 -16.38 -30.04
N LEU A 89 -1.07 -17.01 -30.08
CA LEU A 89 -2.03 -16.96 -28.97
C LEU A 89 -1.46 -17.60 -27.70
N VAL A 90 -0.76 -18.72 -27.80
CA VAL A 90 -0.09 -19.36 -26.65
C VAL A 90 0.99 -18.43 -26.07
N THR A 91 1.80 -17.83 -26.94
CA THR A 91 2.83 -16.88 -26.50
C THR A 91 2.21 -15.68 -25.80
N ALA A 92 1.18 -15.07 -26.38
CA ALA A 92 0.47 -13.94 -25.77
C ALA A 92 -0.20 -14.31 -24.42
N ALA A 93 -0.70 -15.55 -24.31
CA ALA A 93 -1.26 -16.05 -23.06
C ALA A 93 -0.19 -16.19 -21.97
N ASN A 94 0.98 -16.75 -22.33
CA ASN A 94 2.09 -16.92 -21.40
C ASN A 94 2.65 -15.57 -20.94
N ASP A 95 2.91 -14.63 -21.87
CA ASP A 95 3.35 -13.28 -21.55
C ASP A 95 2.36 -12.57 -20.62
N SER A 96 1.07 -12.72 -20.90
CA SER A 96 0.02 -12.12 -20.06
C SER A 96 -0.01 -12.71 -18.65
N ARG A 97 0.23 -14.03 -18.51
CA ARG A 97 0.35 -14.69 -17.19
C ARG A 97 1.60 -14.22 -16.45
N GLU A 98 2.73 -14.13 -17.13
CA GLU A 98 3.98 -13.66 -16.54
C GLU A 98 3.85 -12.24 -16.02
N ILE A 99 3.24 -11.34 -16.79
CA ILE A 99 2.96 -9.96 -16.35
C ILE A 99 2.04 -9.94 -15.13
N GLN A 100 1.02 -10.79 -15.08
CA GLN A 100 0.13 -10.88 -13.91
C GLN A 100 0.88 -11.42 -12.68
N PHE A 101 1.69 -12.45 -12.86
CA PHE A 101 2.52 -13.02 -11.80
C PHE A 101 3.49 -11.98 -11.22
N LEU A 102 4.24 -11.27 -12.07
CA LEU A 102 5.17 -10.22 -11.66
C LEU A 102 4.47 -9.07 -10.92
N LYS A 103 3.26 -8.69 -11.37
CA LYS A 103 2.43 -7.69 -10.64
C LYS A 103 2.02 -8.20 -9.26
N GLY A 104 1.65 -9.48 -9.17
CA GLY A 104 1.30 -10.12 -7.89
C GLY A 104 2.48 -10.22 -6.93
N GLU A 105 3.66 -10.59 -7.43
CA GLU A 105 4.91 -10.62 -6.62
C GLU A 105 5.27 -9.23 -6.13
N ARG A 106 5.24 -8.24 -7.02
CA ARG A 106 5.50 -6.85 -6.64
C ARG A 106 4.53 -6.36 -5.56
N ALA A 107 3.25 -6.66 -5.70
CA ALA A 107 2.25 -6.27 -4.70
C ALA A 107 2.50 -6.92 -3.32
N ARG A 108 2.91 -8.21 -3.30
CA ARG A 108 3.28 -8.91 -2.06
C ARG A 108 4.55 -8.33 -1.43
N ALA A 109 5.59 -8.09 -2.22
CA ALA A 109 6.84 -7.49 -1.75
C ALA A 109 6.58 -6.10 -1.15
N ILE A 110 5.79 -5.26 -1.82
CA ILE A 110 5.40 -3.93 -1.32
C ILE A 110 4.63 -4.06 0.00
N GLY A 111 3.70 -5.02 0.12
CA GLY A 111 2.94 -5.27 1.34
C GLY A 111 3.84 -5.57 2.53
N SER A 112 4.89 -6.37 2.35
CA SER A 112 5.86 -6.67 3.40
C SER A 112 6.68 -5.45 3.85
N TYR A 113 7.08 -4.58 2.93
CA TYR A 113 7.78 -3.33 3.26
C TYR A 113 6.90 -2.37 4.05
N ILE A 114 5.62 -2.25 3.69
CA ILE A 114 4.67 -1.43 4.45
C ILE A 114 4.52 -1.97 5.87
N ALA A 115 4.43 -3.30 6.04
CA ALA A 115 4.36 -3.91 7.35
C ALA A 115 5.60 -3.59 8.21
N VAL A 116 6.81 -3.65 7.62
CA VAL A 116 8.06 -3.28 8.30
C VAL A 116 8.04 -1.81 8.75
N ILE A 117 7.57 -0.89 7.90
CA ILE A 117 7.44 0.53 8.26
C ILE A 117 6.50 0.71 9.46
N TRP A 118 5.36 0.03 9.48
CA TRP A 118 4.42 0.08 10.60
C TRP A 118 5.00 -0.48 11.89
N VAL A 119 5.66 -1.64 11.82
CA VAL A 119 6.30 -2.26 13.00
C VAL A 119 7.42 -1.35 13.52
N SER A 120 8.27 -0.82 12.65
CA SER A 120 9.34 0.11 13.01
C SER A 120 8.80 1.36 13.70
N PHE A 121 7.72 1.92 13.18
CA PHE A 121 7.05 3.08 13.78
C PHE A 121 6.49 2.77 15.17
N MET A 122 5.85 1.60 15.35
CA MET A 122 5.31 1.17 16.65
C MET A 122 6.42 0.94 17.69
N VAL A 123 7.54 0.31 17.28
CA VAL A 123 8.69 0.13 18.16
C VAL A 123 9.28 1.48 18.54
N PHE A 124 9.42 2.40 17.61
CA PHE A 124 9.94 3.75 17.86
C PHE A 124 9.08 4.50 18.89
N ILE A 125 7.74 4.51 18.71
CA ILE A 125 6.84 5.12 19.70
C ILE A 125 6.96 4.44 21.06
N GLY A 126 7.05 3.11 21.10
CA GLY A 126 7.21 2.36 22.34
C GLY A 126 8.48 2.77 23.10
N VAL A 127 9.60 2.90 22.40
CA VAL A 127 10.87 3.38 22.99
C VAL A 127 10.71 4.81 23.53
N ILE A 128 10.08 5.70 22.78
CA ILE A 128 9.86 7.08 23.19
C ILE A 128 8.97 7.15 24.45
N VAL A 129 7.92 6.34 24.52
CA VAL A 129 7.03 6.28 25.70
C VAL A 129 7.80 5.81 26.93
N VAL A 130 8.61 4.74 26.80
CA VAL A 130 9.44 4.25 27.89
C VAL A 130 10.47 5.31 28.30
N LEU A 131 11.14 5.93 27.35
CA LEU A 131 12.11 6.98 27.60
C LEU A 131 11.47 8.17 28.34
N SER A 132 10.29 8.62 27.90
CA SER A 132 9.57 9.72 28.56
C SER A 132 9.20 9.37 29.99
N ASN A 133 8.75 8.15 30.27
CA ASN A 133 8.40 7.70 31.61
C ASN A 133 9.61 7.56 32.56
N VAL A 134 10.79 7.36 32.03
CA VAL A 134 12.03 7.25 32.85
C VAL A 134 12.72 8.60 32.98
N PHE A 135 12.86 9.36 31.89
CA PHE A 135 13.62 10.62 31.87
C PHE A 135 12.87 11.77 32.52
N ILE A 136 11.55 11.89 32.33
CA ILE A 136 10.78 12.99 32.92
C ILE A 136 10.85 12.96 34.45
N PRO A 137 10.62 11.84 35.17
CA PRO A 137 10.79 11.77 36.61
C PRO A 137 12.24 12.01 37.09
N ALA A 138 13.22 11.50 36.34
CA ALA A 138 14.63 11.67 36.67
C ALA A 138 15.07 13.14 36.59
N ILE A 139 14.65 13.88 35.56
CA ILE A 139 14.90 15.31 35.42
C ILE A 139 14.16 16.11 36.51
N ALA A 140 12.93 15.73 36.84
CA ALA A 140 12.14 16.39 37.87
C ALA A 140 12.77 16.20 39.26
N SER A 141 13.29 15.02 39.57
CA SER A 141 13.97 14.74 40.84
C SER A 141 15.28 15.50 40.98
N SER A 142 16.06 15.66 39.89
CA SER A 142 17.30 16.44 39.92
C SER A 142 17.03 17.95 40.09
N ASN A 143 15.89 18.46 39.58
CA ASN A 143 15.52 19.87 39.80
C ASN A 143 15.02 20.17 41.21
N SER A 144 14.50 19.19 41.94
CA SER A 144 13.98 19.37 43.30
C SER A 144 15.09 19.37 44.36
N GLY A 145 16.30 18.89 44.03
CA GLY A 145 17.42 18.76 44.93
C GLY A 145 18.28 20.03 45.17
N GLY A 146 18.05 21.12 44.46
CA GLY A 146 18.70 22.43 44.71
C GLY A 146 20.22 22.48 44.50
N GLU A 147 20.87 21.37 44.21
CA GLU A 147 22.31 21.30 43.91
C GLU A 147 22.46 20.93 42.42
N SER A 148 23.06 21.85 41.66
CA SER A 148 23.54 21.54 40.32
C SER A 148 24.61 20.45 40.41
N GLU A 149 24.23 19.19 40.13
CA GLU A 149 25.22 18.11 40.02
C GLU A 149 26.19 18.46 38.87
N THR A 150 27.39 18.86 39.24
CA THR A 150 28.49 19.02 38.33
C THR A 150 29.09 17.64 38.04
N ILE A 151 28.76 17.06 36.89
CA ILE A 151 29.51 15.91 36.38
C ILE A 151 30.75 16.46 35.67
N GLY A 152 31.86 16.50 36.38
CA GLY A 152 33.10 17.13 35.93
C GLY A 152 32.98 18.66 35.82
N ASN A 153 33.51 19.28 34.79
CA ASN A 153 33.48 20.73 34.57
C ASN A 153 32.25 21.20 33.77
N MET A 154 31.22 20.38 33.57
CA MET A 154 29.98 20.73 32.88
C MET A 154 28.86 21.01 33.87
N GLN A 155 28.39 22.25 33.92
CA GLN A 155 27.10 22.60 34.52
C GLN A 155 26.01 22.09 33.57
N ILE A 156 25.31 21.02 33.93
CA ILE A 156 24.14 20.58 33.23
C ILE A 156 23.02 21.51 33.67
N ASN A 157 22.69 22.51 32.84
CA ASN A 157 21.49 23.30 33.04
C ASN A 157 20.28 22.34 32.96
N ALA A 158 19.49 22.34 34.03
CA ALA A 158 18.30 21.54 34.13
C ALA A 158 17.41 21.79 32.92
N VAL A 159 17.26 20.78 32.07
CA VAL A 159 16.37 20.85 30.92
C VAL A 159 14.94 20.85 31.42
N ASP A 160 14.14 21.82 31.00
CA ASP A 160 12.73 21.87 31.37
C ASP A 160 12.03 20.58 30.84
N PRO A 161 11.39 19.78 31.71
CA PRO A 161 10.68 18.57 31.31
C PRO A 161 9.66 18.81 30.21
N LEU A 162 9.02 19.99 30.21
CA LEU A 162 8.07 20.41 29.19
C LEU A 162 8.73 20.62 27.84
N PHE A 163 9.87 21.29 27.82
CA PHE A 163 10.61 21.51 26.58
C PHE A 163 10.99 20.17 25.94
N PHE A 164 11.48 19.22 26.75
CA PHE A 164 11.80 17.88 26.28
C PHE A 164 10.60 17.18 25.67
N LEU A 165 9.45 17.19 26.37
CA LEU A 165 8.22 16.55 25.91
C LEU A 165 7.70 17.16 24.59
N VAL A 166 7.74 18.48 24.46
CA VAL A 166 7.34 19.20 23.25
C VAL A 166 8.24 18.85 22.07
N VAL A 167 9.56 18.84 22.25
CA VAL A 167 10.51 18.49 21.18
C VAL A 167 10.29 17.05 20.72
N VAL A 168 10.13 16.12 21.65
CA VAL A 168 9.87 14.71 21.33
C VAL A 168 8.54 14.55 20.60
N PHE A 169 7.49 15.25 21.03
CA PHE A 169 6.18 15.23 20.35
C PHE A 169 6.28 15.67 18.89
N TYR A 170 6.94 16.81 18.63
CA TYR A 170 7.13 17.27 17.24
C TYR A 170 8.01 16.32 16.44
N GLY A 171 9.04 15.75 17.05
CA GLY A 171 9.91 14.74 16.42
C GLY A 171 9.14 13.50 15.97
N VAL A 172 8.27 12.96 16.84
CA VAL A 172 7.45 11.78 16.50
C VAL A 172 6.43 12.08 15.43
N ASN A 173 5.82 13.30 15.44
CA ASN A 173 4.91 13.71 14.37
C ASN A 173 5.61 13.87 13.03
N ALA A 174 6.80 14.45 13.00
CA ALA A 174 7.63 14.54 11.79
C ALA A 174 7.99 13.14 11.24
N GLN A 175 8.35 12.22 12.13
CA GLN A 175 8.61 10.81 11.80
C GLN A 175 7.36 10.12 11.24
N ALA A 176 6.19 10.33 11.82
CA ALA A 176 4.92 9.79 11.32
C ALA A 176 4.61 10.27 9.89
N MET A 177 4.83 11.56 9.61
CA MET A 177 4.68 12.11 8.26
C MET A 177 5.66 11.48 7.28
N GLY A 178 6.93 11.40 7.64
CA GLY A 178 7.98 10.81 6.79
C GLY A 178 7.71 9.34 6.46
N ASN A 179 7.42 8.53 7.48
CA ASN A 179 7.11 7.11 7.31
C ASN A 179 5.83 6.88 6.50
N GLY A 180 4.78 7.68 6.74
CA GLY A 180 3.54 7.59 5.99
C GLY A 180 3.70 7.98 4.52
N ALA A 181 4.46 9.05 4.24
CA ALA A 181 4.78 9.45 2.87
C ALA A 181 5.56 8.35 2.15
N MET A 182 6.57 7.78 2.79
CA MET A 182 7.38 6.68 2.23
C MET A 182 6.52 5.43 1.97
N ALA A 183 5.66 5.03 2.91
CA ALA A 183 4.74 3.90 2.74
C ALA A 183 3.84 4.09 1.52
N GLY A 184 3.31 5.29 1.29
CA GLY A 184 2.44 5.59 0.15
C GLY A 184 3.17 5.61 -1.19
N ILE A 185 4.36 6.17 -1.25
CA ILE A 185 5.19 6.18 -2.46
C ILE A 185 5.56 4.73 -2.84
N MET A 186 5.94 3.91 -1.87
CA MET A 186 6.25 2.50 -2.10
C MET A 186 5.02 1.70 -2.55
N ALA A 187 3.84 1.96 -1.96
CA ALA A 187 2.61 1.22 -2.25
C ALA A 187 2.09 1.45 -3.67
N THR A 188 2.01 2.70 -4.09
CA THR A 188 1.30 3.09 -5.32
C THR A 188 2.07 4.03 -6.23
N GLY A 189 3.26 4.48 -5.82
CA GLY A 189 4.00 5.55 -6.50
C GLY A 189 3.35 6.94 -6.38
N ARG A 190 2.30 7.08 -5.55
CA ARG A 190 1.55 8.32 -5.38
C ARG A 190 1.63 8.83 -3.94
N LEU A 191 1.99 10.09 -3.79
CA LEU A 191 2.06 10.75 -2.48
C LEU A 191 0.69 10.83 -1.79
N SER A 192 -0.41 10.93 -2.57
CA SER A 192 -1.78 10.98 -2.03
C SER A 192 -2.16 9.75 -1.21
N THR A 193 -1.65 8.57 -1.55
CA THR A 193 -1.86 7.35 -0.76
C THR A 193 -1.05 7.39 0.53
N GLY A 194 0.13 8.01 0.49
CA GLY A 194 0.98 8.22 1.67
C GLY A 194 0.33 9.10 2.72
N MET A 195 -0.43 10.10 2.31
CA MET A 195 -1.16 10.98 3.25
C MET A 195 -2.16 10.22 4.11
N LYS A 196 -2.80 9.17 3.58
CA LYS A 196 -3.70 8.31 4.37
C LYS A 196 -2.95 7.55 5.46
N HIS A 197 -1.80 6.95 5.12
CA HIS A 197 -0.94 6.26 6.09
C HIS A 197 -0.34 7.23 7.10
N ALA A 198 0.13 8.40 6.65
CA ALA A 198 0.64 9.44 7.52
C ALA A 198 -0.42 9.94 8.52
N GLY A 199 -1.65 10.21 8.05
CA GLY A 199 -2.75 10.62 8.90
C GLY A 199 -3.11 9.58 9.96
N MET A 200 -3.14 8.29 9.58
CA MET A 200 -3.39 7.22 10.54
C MET A 200 -2.27 7.09 11.57
N MET A 201 -1.00 7.19 11.16
CA MET A 201 0.15 7.19 12.08
C MET A 201 0.15 8.40 13.00
N MET A 202 -0.23 9.59 12.51
CA MET A 202 -0.37 10.79 13.35
C MET A 202 -1.48 10.63 14.41
N ILE A 203 -2.63 10.08 14.04
CA ILE A 203 -3.72 9.84 14.99
C ILE A 203 -3.27 8.88 16.10
N ILE A 204 -2.61 7.80 15.72
CA ILE A 204 -2.05 6.83 16.70
C ILE A 204 -1.02 7.52 17.60
N CYS A 205 -0.13 8.34 17.03
CA CYS A 205 0.85 9.11 17.79
C CYS A 205 0.15 10.03 18.79
N LEU A 206 -0.84 10.81 18.36
CA LEU A 206 -1.61 11.71 19.23
C LEU A 206 -2.30 10.97 20.38
N VAL A 207 -2.95 9.85 20.09
CA VAL A 207 -3.65 9.04 21.10
C VAL A 207 -2.67 8.46 22.11
N LEU A 208 -1.59 7.82 21.64
CA LEU A 208 -0.59 7.21 22.52
C LEU A 208 0.15 8.25 23.36
N PHE A 209 0.50 9.38 22.74
CA PHE A 209 1.18 10.46 23.47
C PHE A 209 0.27 11.12 24.50
N ASN A 210 -1.03 11.28 24.19
CA ASN A 210 -2.01 11.78 25.14
C ASN A 210 -2.16 10.84 26.35
N ILE A 211 -2.27 9.52 26.10
CA ILE A 211 -2.38 8.53 27.18
C ILE A 211 -1.08 8.45 28.00
N ALA A 212 0.09 8.37 27.34
CA ALA A 212 1.35 8.09 28.00
C ALA A 212 1.95 9.33 28.68
N ALA A 213 1.80 10.52 28.10
CA ALA A 213 2.44 11.74 28.58
C ALA A 213 1.50 12.64 29.39
N PHE A 214 0.22 12.70 29.03
CA PHE A 214 -0.76 13.60 29.70
C PHE A 214 -1.68 12.88 30.68
N SER A 215 -1.77 11.54 30.63
CA SER A 215 -2.58 10.75 31.56
C SER A 215 -1.83 9.52 32.06
N PRO A 216 -0.67 9.69 32.72
CA PRO A 216 0.18 8.57 33.17
C PRO A 216 -0.54 7.68 34.22
N SER A 217 -1.55 8.18 34.92
CA SER A 217 -2.40 7.41 35.83
C SER A 217 -3.20 6.31 35.14
N LEU A 218 -3.50 6.45 33.86
CA LEU A 218 -4.26 5.47 33.06
C LEU A 218 -3.43 4.21 32.77
N ILE A 219 -2.11 4.33 32.72
CA ILE A 219 -1.16 3.23 32.50
C ILE A 219 -0.46 2.77 33.80
N GLY A 220 -0.99 3.20 34.97
CA GLY A 220 -0.47 2.75 36.27
C GLY A 220 0.85 3.35 36.70
N VAL A 221 1.30 4.42 36.05
CA VAL A 221 2.49 5.18 36.47
C VAL A 221 2.07 6.21 37.50
N PRO A 222 2.66 6.23 38.72
CA PRO A 222 2.32 7.21 39.74
C PRO A 222 2.67 8.63 39.25
N GLN A 223 1.73 9.57 39.43
CA GLN A 223 1.97 10.98 39.13
C GLN A 223 3.00 11.56 40.10
N SER A 224 4.24 11.53 39.72
CA SER A 224 5.33 12.19 40.46
C SER A 224 5.63 13.62 39.96
N VAL A 225 5.03 14.04 38.89
CA VAL A 225 5.25 15.36 38.28
C VAL A 225 3.89 16.03 37.99
N GLY A 226 3.56 17.04 38.80
CA GLY A 226 2.45 17.94 38.50
C GLY A 226 2.79 18.79 37.27
N LEU A 227 2.36 18.35 36.11
CA LEU A 227 2.33 19.21 34.92
C LEU A 227 1.20 20.22 35.15
N SER A 228 1.55 21.51 35.35
CA SER A 228 0.52 22.54 35.52
C SER A 228 -0.30 22.69 34.24
N PRO A 229 -1.61 22.93 34.33
CA PRO A 229 -2.55 22.94 33.23
C PRO A 229 -2.42 24.11 32.25
N ASP A 230 -1.47 24.99 32.42
CA ASP A 230 -1.32 26.23 31.64
C ASP A 230 -0.67 26.07 30.25
N ILE A 231 -0.44 24.84 29.82
CA ILE A 231 0.12 24.61 28.50
C ILE A 231 -1.05 24.33 27.57
N GLY A 232 -1.49 25.28 26.79
CA GLY A 232 -2.48 25.33 25.74
C GLY A 232 -2.94 24.07 24.97
N PHE A 233 -2.80 22.89 25.55
CA PHE A 233 -3.36 21.63 25.17
C PHE A 233 -4.50 21.32 26.12
N ILE A 234 -5.68 21.13 25.61
CA ILE A 234 -6.99 20.84 26.18
C ILE A 234 -6.91 20.49 27.68
N PRO A 235 -7.39 21.34 28.58
CA PRO A 235 -7.39 21.05 30.02
C PRO A 235 -8.26 19.83 30.24
N ILE A 236 -7.66 18.71 30.69
CA ILE A 236 -8.44 17.62 31.27
C ILE A 236 -8.90 18.13 32.63
N THR A 237 -10.07 18.72 32.66
CA THR A 237 -10.78 19.01 33.90
C THR A 237 -11.17 17.68 34.51
N GLY A 238 -10.32 17.15 35.39
CA GLY A 238 -10.63 16.08 36.29
C GLY A 238 -11.15 16.73 37.59
N GLY A 239 -12.46 16.60 37.81
CA GLY A 239 -13.07 16.83 39.14
C GLY A 239 -12.75 15.65 40.05
#